data_e6f8f0105c7de7d0598bd1a3ed59395a
#
_entry.id   e6f8f0105c7de7d0598bd1a3ed59395a
#
_cell.length_a   1.000
_cell.length_b   1.000
_cell.length_c   1.000
_cell.angle_alpha   90.00
_cell.angle_beta   90.00
_cell.angle_gamma   90.00
#
_symmetry.space_group_name_H-M   'P 1'
#
loop_
_entity.id
_entity.type
_entity.pdbx_description
1 polymer ?
#
loop_
_entity_poly.entity_id
_entity_poly.type
_entity_poly.pdbx_seq_one_letter_code
_entity_poly.pdbx_strand_id
1 'polypeptide(L)'
;MADKGTNVDLAPVKEVTAEEAAAFELDPHLIRLMWDEPFFSAMLRDVTKIETASIPTAGVLAKDGDIKMWWNPKFLAGLTSEEVKGLLKHECFHLIFEHTTTRRHEPHLLWNYATDLAINSMIPEAELPEGGLVPGKAFKKLTDEEKAKMGEKRVERYETVSAKIQTLPKNMSAEWYFAQLQDVKDEIMNEGEPGDAGEGEGNGPGLPGPMDDHGGWDDISDEERELVKGKVKKALEDAVREADRTGQWGSIGSEARGTLREMISKEISWKAVLKQFCGLSRRANRESNIKRLNRKYTGIHPGTHRGYTSSIAVYIDQSGSVGDSDLELFFGELKQLARQTKFTLFNFDTEVDENSEREWHRNRTPGLNRTRCGGTCFKAPTEHANKNKHRFDGYLILTDGEASDPGPTRIKRGWVLCPGTELYFDQPKRDFLIKMKGTAAA
;
A
#
# COMPACT_ATOMS: atom_id res chain seq x y z
N MET A 1 28.64 15.85 12.79
CA MET A 1 27.94 16.31 14.00
C MET A 1 27.08 15.16 14.42
N ALA A 2 27.28 14.62 15.61
CA ALA A 2 26.57 13.45 16.07
C ALA A 2 25.10 13.81 16.31
N ASP A 3 24.22 13.12 15.62
CA ASP A 3 22.79 13.18 15.80
C ASP A 3 22.44 12.63 17.17
N LYS A 4 21.76 13.44 17.97
CA LYS A 4 21.32 13.02 19.31
C LYS A 4 20.01 12.26 19.09
N GLY A 5 20.12 10.93 19.08
CA GLY A 5 18.95 10.06 19.15
C GLY A 5 18.01 10.48 20.27
N THR A 6 16.76 10.70 19.97
CA THR A 6 15.68 10.93 20.89
C THR A 6 15.55 9.69 21.79
N ASN A 7 15.86 9.83 23.07
CA ASN A 7 15.59 8.79 24.06
C ASN A 7 14.07 8.64 24.23
N VAL A 8 13.50 7.66 23.58
CA VAL A 8 12.12 7.23 23.82
C VAL A 8 12.16 6.26 25.01
N ASP A 9 11.75 6.70 26.18
CA ASP A 9 11.60 5.82 27.36
C ASP A 9 10.33 4.97 27.19
N LEU A 10 10.52 3.75 26.73
CA LEU A 10 9.46 2.74 26.75
C LEU A 10 9.14 2.33 28.19
N ALA A 11 7.86 1.95 28.44
CA ALA A 11 7.40 1.42 29.71
C ALA A 11 8.33 0.31 30.23
N PRO A 12 8.44 0.09 31.57
CA PRO A 12 9.45 -0.80 32.14
C PRO A 12 9.29 -2.23 31.62
N VAL A 13 10.00 -2.53 30.58
CA VAL A 13 10.36 -3.89 30.24
C VAL A 13 11.08 -4.45 31.50
N LYS A 14 10.81 -5.70 31.86
CA LYS A 14 11.52 -6.43 32.93
C LYS A 14 12.99 -5.97 32.92
N GLU A 15 13.53 -5.56 34.08
CA GLU A 15 14.94 -5.17 34.17
C GLU A 15 15.81 -6.33 33.65
N VAL A 16 16.34 -6.14 32.46
CA VAL A 16 17.18 -7.12 31.77
C VAL A 16 18.63 -6.86 32.14
N THR A 17 19.30 -7.86 32.69
CA THR A 17 20.73 -7.80 32.98
C THR A 17 21.55 -7.80 31.69
N ALA A 18 22.80 -7.32 31.74
CA ALA A 18 23.70 -7.35 30.61
C ALA A 18 23.99 -8.80 30.13
N GLU A 19 23.96 -9.76 31.06
CA GLU A 19 24.14 -11.19 30.76
C GLU A 19 22.94 -11.77 30.01
N GLU A 20 21.70 -11.43 30.42
CA GLU A 20 20.47 -11.84 29.74
C GLU A 20 20.40 -11.23 28.33
N ALA A 21 20.76 -9.96 28.18
CA ALA A 21 20.82 -9.30 26.88
C ALA A 21 21.85 -9.96 25.93
N ALA A 22 23.05 -10.28 26.47
CA ALA A 22 24.09 -10.94 25.69
C ALA A 22 23.77 -12.41 25.34
N ALA A 23 22.91 -13.05 26.10
CA ALA A 23 22.46 -14.43 25.89
C ALA A 23 21.23 -14.52 24.97
N PHE A 24 20.62 -13.40 24.59
CA PHE A 24 19.44 -13.42 23.74
C PHE A 24 19.83 -13.73 22.29
N GLU A 25 19.16 -14.72 21.71
CA GLU A 25 19.30 -15.12 20.31
C GLU A 25 17.97 -14.91 19.57
N LEU A 26 18.01 -14.25 18.42
CA LEU A 26 16.83 -14.01 17.59
C LEU A 26 16.38 -15.24 16.80
N ASP A 27 17.33 -16.13 16.43
CA ASP A 27 17.06 -17.29 15.56
C ASP A 27 15.97 -18.25 16.08
N PRO A 28 15.89 -18.61 17.38
CA PRO A 28 14.80 -19.43 17.91
C PRO A 28 13.42 -18.80 17.68
N HIS A 29 13.31 -17.47 17.77
CA HIS A 29 12.07 -16.73 17.53
C HIS A 29 11.70 -16.70 16.05
N LEU A 30 12.68 -16.57 15.15
CA LEU A 30 12.46 -16.69 13.70
C LEU A 30 12.04 -18.09 13.28
N ILE A 31 12.62 -19.15 13.91
CA ILE A 31 12.19 -20.53 13.68
C ILE A 31 10.74 -20.73 14.17
N ARG A 32 10.40 -20.21 15.33
CA ARG A 32 9.02 -20.26 15.85
C ARG A 32 8.05 -19.51 14.93
N LEU A 33 8.43 -18.31 14.45
CA LEU A 33 7.64 -17.56 13.48
C LEU A 33 7.39 -18.37 12.20
N MET A 34 8.36 -19.16 11.75
CA MET A 34 8.21 -20.02 10.58
C MET A 34 7.13 -21.10 10.76
N TRP A 35 6.94 -21.60 11.99
CA TRP A 35 5.92 -22.60 12.29
C TRP A 35 4.54 -21.97 12.53
N ASP A 36 4.49 -20.87 13.28
CA ASP A 36 3.24 -20.26 13.71
C ASP A 36 2.67 -19.32 12.64
N GLU A 37 3.54 -18.58 11.94
CA GLU A 37 3.22 -17.48 11.03
C GLU A 37 4.05 -17.56 9.72
N PRO A 38 3.85 -18.59 8.89
CA PRO A 38 4.69 -18.85 7.69
C PRO A 38 4.75 -17.68 6.72
N PHE A 39 3.65 -16.94 6.57
CA PHE A 39 3.60 -15.76 5.71
C PHE A 39 4.60 -14.67 6.16
N PHE A 40 4.60 -14.32 7.45
CA PHE A 40 5.50 -13.29 7.99
C PHE A 40 6.96 -13.79 7.98
N SER A 41 7.20 -15.05 8.24
CA SER A 41 8.52 -15.64 8.12
C SER A 41 9.06 -15.55 6.68
N ALA A 42 8.21 -15.80 5.67
CA ALA A 42 8.58 -15.66 4.27
C ALA A 42 8.92 -14.21 3.92
N MET A 43 8.20 -13.22 4.46
CA MET A 43 8.51 -11.79 4.29
C MET A 43 9.88 -11.41 4.84
N LEU A 44 10.28 -11.99 6.00
CA LEU A 44 11.56 -11.69 6.64
C LEU A 44 12.75 -12.52 6.10
N ARG A 45 12.53 -13.44 5.18
CA ARG A 45 13.57 -14.34 4.66
C ARG A 45 14.77 -13.60 4.09
N ASP A 46 14.50 -12.61 3.26
CA ASP A 46 15.51 -11.82 2.55
C ASP A 46 15.85 -10.50 3.26
N VAL A 47 15.38 -10.29 4.48
CA VAL A 47 15.69 -9.14 5.32
C VAL A 47 16.98 -9.42 6.09
N THR A 48 17.97 -8.55 6.00
CA THR A 48 19.21 -8.64 6.79
C THR A 48 18.96 -8.21 8.23
N LYS A 49 19.18 -9.09 9.22
CA LYS A 49 19.01 -8.82 10.65
C LYS A 49 20.34 -8.36 11.24
N ILE A 50 20.33 -7.21 11.91
CA ILE A 50 21.54 -6.60 12.48
C ILE A 50 21.27 -6.32 13.96
N GLU A 51 22.07 -6.99 14.80
CA GLU A 51 22.09 -6.71 16.23
C GLU A 51 22.76 -5.35 16.49
N THR A 52 22.15 -4.52 17.34
CA THR A 52 22.73 -3.25 17.75
C THR A 52 22.15 -2.76 19.07
N ALA A 53 22.98 -2.11 19.88
CA ALA A 53 22.53 -1.38 21.06
C ALA A 53 22.31 0.12 20.79
N SER A 54 22.46 0.56 19.52
CA SER A 54 22.36 1.97 19.14
C SER A 54 20.93 2.48 19.01
N ILE A 55 19.96 1.55 18.92
CA ILE A 55 18.53 1.87 18.88
C ILE A 55 17.86 1.31 20.14
N PRO A 56 16.79 1.93 20.64
CA PRO A 56 16.14 1.48 21.86
C PRO A 56 15.39 0.15 21.71
N THR A 57 14.85 -0.16 20.53
CA THR A 57 13.91 -1.25 20.30
C THR A 57 14.33 -2.14 19.13
N ALA A 58 13.53 -2.16 18.08
CA ALA A 58 13.82 -2.73 16.77
C ALA A 58 13.35 -1.75 15.70
N GLY A 59 13.63 -2.03 14.43
CA GLY A 59 13.13 -1.22 13.33
C GLY A 59 13.60 -1.75 11.99
N VAL A 60 12.79 -1.56 10.96
CA VAL A 60 13.12 -1.90 9.56
C VAL A 60 13.42 -0.65 8.77
N LEU A 61 14.44 -0.71 7.96
CA LEU A 61 14.88 0.41 7.13
C LEU A 61 15.36 -0.10 5.77
N ALA A 62 15.05 0.67 4.74
CA ALA A 62 15.70 0.56 3.45
C ALA A 62 17.05 1.29 3.48
N LYS A 63 18.16 0.57 3.28
CA LYS A 63 19.50 1.16 3.27
C LYS A 63 20.43 0.42 2.32
N ASP A 64 21.22 1.19 1.56
CA ASP A 64 22.18 0.63 0.56
C ASP A 64 21.47 -0.25 -0.50
N GLY A 65 20.24 0.08 -0.86
CA GLY A 65 19.41 -0.69 -1.79
C GLY A 65 18.96 -2.05 -1.26
N ASP A 66 19.01 -2.27 0.05
CA ASP A 66 18.59 -3.50 0.73
C ASP A 66 17.60 -3.23 1.87
N ILE A 67 16.92 -4.27 2.36
CA ILE A 67 16.04 -4.21 3.51
C ILE A 67 16.81 -4.75 4.71
N LYS A 68 16.95 -3.91 5.73
CA LYS A 68 17.65 -4.25 6.97
C LYS A 68 16.72 -4.10 8.15
N MET A 69 16.79 -5.02 9.09
CA MET A 69 16.12 -4.95 10.40
C MET A 69 17.19 -4.86 11.48
N TRP A 70 17.20 -3.77 12.22
CA TRP A 70 18.02 -3.61 13.41
C TRP A 70 17.19 -4.01 14.63
N TRP A 71 17.86 -4.58 15.62
CA TRP A 71 17.21 -4.99 16.83
C TRP A 71 18.15 -4.88 18.04
N ASN A 72 17.60 -4.45 19.18
CA ASN A 72 18.33 -4.31 20.43
C ASN A 72 18.14 -5.56 21.29
N PRO A 73 19.23 -6.31 21.60
CA PRO A 73 19.13 -7.53 22.40
C PRO A 73 18.57 -7.27 23.82
N LYS A 74 18.89 -6.11 24.42
CA LYS A 74 18.37 -5.75 25.74
C LYS A 74 16.86 -5.58 25.74
N PHE A 75 16.30 -4.97 24.69
CA PHE A 75 14.87 -4.82 24.55
C PHE A 75 14.17 -6.16 24.30
N LEU A 76 14.67 -6.95 23.33
CA LEU A 76 14.03 -8.21 22.98
C LEU A 76 14.13 -9.25 24.10
N ALA A 77 15.23 -9.27 24.89
CA ALA A 77 15.36 -10.16 26.05
C ALA A 77 14.34 -9.86 27.15
N GLY A 78 13.81 -8.66 27.20
CA GLY A 78 12.74 -8.27 28.13
C GLY A 78 11.33 -8.71 27.69
N LEU A 79 11.18 -9.12 26.45
CA LEU A 79 9.90 -9.52 25.88
C LEU A 79 9.65 -11.04 26.05
N THR A 80 8.39 -11.42 26.11
CA THR A 80 7.99 -12.83 25.99
C THR A 80 8.13 -13.29 24.53
N SER A 81 8.16 -14.60 24.30
CA SER A 81 8.22 -15.13 22.92
C SER A 81 7.01 -14.72 22.06
N GLU A 82 5.85 -14.51 22.66
CA GLU A 82 4.65 -14.02 21.94
C GLU A 82 4.83 -12.55 21.56
N GLU A 83 5.35 -11.72 22.44
CA GLU A 83 5.63 -10.31 22.15
C GLU A 83 6.72 -10.13 21.10
N VAL A 84 7.80 -10.96 21.12
CA VAL A 84 8.80 -10.97 20.04
C VAL A 84 8.17 -11.35 18.71
N LYS A 85 7.27 -12.34 18.68
CA LYS A 85 6.50 -12.72 17.49
C LYS A 85 5.66 -11.54 16.97
N GLY A 86 4.96 -10.85 17.86
CA GLY A 86 4.16 -9.66 17.54
C GLY A 86 5.01 -8.52 16.99
N LEU A 87 6.18 -8.26 17.58
CA LEU A 87 7.16 -7.27 17.09
C LEU A 87 7.64 -7.61 15.66
N LEU A 88 7.99 -8.86 15.40
CA LEU A 88 8.42 -9.28 14.06
C LEU A 88 7.29 -9.12 13.01
N LYS A 89 6.03 -9.38 13.40
CA LYS A 89 4.86 -9.11 12.54
C LYS A 89 4.69 -7.61 12.31
N HIS A 90 4.88 -6.79 13.33
CA HIS A 90 4.81 -5.34 13.26
C HIS A 90 5.79 -4.78 12.23
N GLU A 91 7.05 -5.19 12.27
CA GLU A 91 8.07 -4.80 11.30
C GLU A 91 7.70 -5.22 9.87
N CYS A 92 7.13 -6.42 9.70
CA CYS A 92 6.64 -6.87 8.39
C CYS A 92 5.53 -5.96 7.86
N PHE A 93 4.61 -5.49 8.70
CA PHE A 93 3.54 -4.59 8.27
C PHE A 93 4.07 -3.23 7.83
N HIS A 94 5.13 -2.68 8.47
CA HIS A 94 5.78 -1.49 7.97
C HIS A 94 6.33 -1.66 6.56
N LEU A 95 6.90 -2.82 6.24
CA LEU A 95 7.35 -3.15 4.88
C LEU A 95 6.16 -3.29 3.91
N ILE A 96 5.14 -4.06 4.29
CA ILE A 96 3.97 -4.34 3.45
C ILE A 96 3.22 -3.05 3.08
N PHE A 97 3.05 -2.14 4.03
CA PHE A 97 2.33 -0.87 3.81
C PHE A 97 3.22 0.23 3.25
N GLU A 98 4.47 -0.07 2.89
CA GLU A 98 5.43 0.87 2.32
C GLU A 98 5.71 2.09 3.23
N HIS A 99 5.55 1.97 4.55
CA HIS A 99 5.81 3.05 5.49
C HIS A 99 7.28 3.47 5.46
N THR A 100 8.18 2.53 5.19
CA THR A 100 9.63 2.75 5.09
C THR A 100 10.06 3.41 3.77
N THR A 101 9.18 3.50 2.76
CA THR A 101 9.59 3.91 1.41
C THR A 101 8.76 5.04 0.82
N THR A 102 7.47 4.85 0.57
CA THR A 102 6.66 5.77 -0.25
C THR A 102 5.57 6.50 0.50
N ARG A 103 5.05 5.93 1.61
CA ARG A 103 3.97 6.51 2.40
C ARG A 103 4.53 7.24 3.61
N ARG A 104 4.73 8.55 3.45
CA ARG A 104 5.30 9.42 4.50
C ARG A 104 4.50 10.69 4.63
N HIS A 105 4.34 11.16 5.85
CA HIS A 105 3.71 12.43 6.18
C HIS A 105 4.53 13.19 7.23
N GLU A 106 4.51 14.52 7.13
CA GLU A 106 5.09 15.40 8.13
C GLU A 106 4.03 15.93 9.09
N PRO A 107 4.32 16.05 10.39
CA PRO A 107 5.59 15.73 11.06
C PRO A 107 5.81 14.23 11.23
N HIS A 108 7.07 13.81 11.10
CA HIS A 108 7.46 12.39 11.09
C HIS A 108 7.03 11.64 12.35
N LEU A 109 7.27 12.20 13.53
CA LEU A 109 6.88 11.56 14.80
C LEU A 109 5.37 11.31 14.89
N LEU A 110 4.55 12.27 14.46
CA LEU A 110 3.08 12.10 14.44
C LEU A 110 2.66 11.01 13.44
N TRP A 111 3.37 10.90 12.32
CA TRP A 111 3.16 9.85 11.34
C TRP A 111 3.51 8.46 11.92
N ASN A 112 4.60 8.33 12.67
CA ASN A 112 4.98 7.10 13.35
C ASN A 112 3.89 6.63 14.32
N TYR A 113 3.35 7.54 15.15
CA TYR A 113 2.20 7.21 16.01
C TYR A 113 1.00 6.69 15.20
N ALA A 114 0.71 7.32 14.07
CA ALA A 114 -0.41 6.94 13.23
C ALA A 114 -0.21 5.57 12.55
N THR A 115 0.99 5.26 12.09
CA THR A 115 1.34 3.96 11.49
C THR A 115 1.27 2.84 12.50
N ASP A 116 1.78 3.07 13.71
CA ASP A 116 1.75 2.10 14.79
C ASP A 116 0.34 1.79 15.28
N LEU A 117 -0.50 2.81 15.43
CA LEU A 117 -1.92 2.60 15.74
C LEU A 117 -2.62 1.75 14.67
N ALA A 118 -2.31 1.98 13.39
CA ALA A 118 -2.87 1.19 12.30
C ALA A 118 -2.40 -0.26 12.37
N ILE A 119 -1.09 -0.49 12.53
CA ILE A 119 -0.50 -1.83 12.57
C ILE A 119 -0.92 -2.58 13.83
N ASN A 120 -0.83 -1.96 15.01
CA ASN A 120 -1.14 -2.61 16.28
C ASN A 120 -2.63 -2.96 16.41
N SER A 121 -3.50 -2.29 15.66
CA SER A 121 -4.92 -2.68 15.60
C SER A 121 -5.14 -4.03 14.90
N MET A 122 -4.19 -4.51 14.09
CA MET A 122 -4.25 -5.76 13.34
C MET A 122 -3.53 -6.93 14.03
N ILE A 123 -2.70 -6.64 15.03
CA ILE A 123 -1.96 -7.64 15.80
C ILE A 123 -2.77 -8.00 17.05
N PRO A 124 -2.87 -9.29 17.41
CA PRO A 124 -3.52 -9.70 18.66
C PRO A 124 -2.88 -9.01 19.88
N GLU A 125 -3.67 -8.48 20.80
CA GLU A 125 -3.16 -7.77 21.99
C GLU A 125 -2.20 -8.60 22.85
N ALA A 126 -2.35 -9.92 22.88
CA ALA A 126 -1.46 -10.83 23.60
C ALA A 126 -0.05 -10.94 22.96
N GLU A 127 0.11 -10.48 21.76
CA GLU A 127 1.38 -10.43 21.03
C GLU A 127 2.02 -9.03 21.03
N LEU A 128 1.35 -8.05 21.61
CA LEU A 128 1.88 -6.68 21.72
C LEU A 128 2.56 -6.48 23.08
N PRO A 129 3.75 -5.88 23.11
CA PRO A 129 4.41 -5.49 24.36
C PRO A 129 3.54 -4.58 25.21
N GLU A 130 3.69 -4.69 26.54
CA GLU A 130 3.00 -3.79 27.46
C GLU A 130 3.42 -2.34 27.19
N GLY A 131 2.45 -1.45 27.03
CA GLY A 131 2.69 -0.04 26.70
C GLY A 131 2.67 0.29 25.21
N GLY A 132 2.46 -0.69 24.32
CA GLY A 132 2.28 -0.44 22.90
C GLY A 132 1.06 0.45 22.60
N LEU A 133 1.15 1.24 21.53
CA LEU A 133 0.07 2.13 21.07
C LEU A 133 -1.07 1.30 20.47
N VAL A 134 -2.20 1.16 21.18
CA VAL A 134 -3.35 0.38 20.73
C VAL A 134 -4.59 1.26 20.67
N PRO A 135 -5.27 1.41 19.50
CA PRO A 135 -6.48 2.21 19.43
C PRO A 135 -7.59 1.65 20.33
N GLY A 136 -8.32 2.53 20.99
CA GLY A 136 -9.39 2.16 21.94
C GLY A 136 -8.90 1.77 23.33
N LYS A 137 -7.59 1.77 23.57
CA LYS A 137 -6.99 1.41 24.86
C LYS A 137 -6.30 2.62 25.49
N ALA A 138 -6.61 2.90 26.75
CA ALA A 138 -5.87 3.90 27.51
C ALA A 138 -4.46 3.42 27.82
N PHE A 139 -3.51 4.34 27.96
CA PHE A 139 -2.18 4.04 28.45
C PHE A 139 -2.22 3.47 29.87
N LYS A 140 -1.12 2.89 30.32
CA LYS A 140 -0.96 2.43 31.70
C LYS A 140 -1.21 3.59 32.67
N LYS A 141 -1.98 3.35 33.73
CA LYS A 141 -2.15 4.35 34.80
C LYS A 141 -0.82 4.58 35.51
N LEU A 142 -0.38 5.83 35.54
CA LEU A 142 0.82 6.24 36.26
C LEU A 142 0.60 6.12 37.76
N THR A 143 1.59 5.59 38.45
CA THR A 143 1.63 5.61 39.90
C THR A 143 1.94 7.04 40.43
N ASP A 144 1.66 7.30 41.69
CA ASP A 144 1.96 8.65 42.29
C ASP A 144 3.47 8.95 42.27
N GLU A 145 4.32 7.92 42.37
CA GLU A 145 5.78 8.05 42.26
C GLU A 145 6.22 8.39 40.84
N GLU A 146 5.61 7.74 39.81
CA GLU A 146 5.87 8.02 38.40
C GLU A 146 5.42 9.45 38.06
N LYS A 147 4.22 9.86 38.50
CA LYS A 147 3.72 11.23 38.32
C LYS A 147 4.64 12.28 38.92
N ALA A 148 5.16 12.02 40.14
CA ALA A 148 6.08 12.92 40.81
C ALA A 148 7.42 13.05 40.05
N LYS A 149 7.91 11.98 39.45
CA LYS A 149 9.14 11.97 38.63
C LYS A 149 8.96 12.67 37.28
N MET A 150 7.79 12.53 36.66
CA MET A 150 7.50 13.12 35.33
C MET A 150 7.32 14.64 35.38
N GLY A 151 6.77 15.17 36.45
CA GLY A 151 6.34 16.56 36.55
C GLY A 151 4.96 16.80 35.90
N GLU A 152 4.29 17.86 36.40
CA GLU A 152 2.87 18.13 36.13
C GLU A 152 2.54 18.25 34.64
N LYS A 153 3.34 18.99 33.88
CA LYS A 153 3.12 19.17 32.41
C LYS A 153 3.23 17.87 31.60
N ARG A 154 4.20 17.02 31.95
CA ARG A 154 4.35 15.72 31.27
C ARG A 154 3.21 14.78 31.61
N VAL A 155 2.74 14.79 32.84
CA VAL A 155 1.56 14.00 33.24
C VAL A 155 0.32 14.48 32.50
N GLU A 156 0.10 15.77 32.36
CA GLU A 156 -1.02 16.33 31.61
C GLU A 156 -0.99 15.89 30.12
N ARG A 157 0.17 15.98 29.47
CA ARG A 157 0.37 15.48 28.10
C ARG A 157 0.07 13.99 27.98
N TYR A 158 0.63 13.19 28.88
CA TYR A 158 0.41 11.74 28.92
C TYR A 158 -1.09 11.41 29.01
N GLU A 159 -1.81 12.06 29.91
CA GLU A 159 -3.24 11.85 30.10
C GLU A 159 -4.06 12.34 28.88
N THR A 160 -3.67 13.45 28.26
CA THR A 160 -4.33 14.02 27.07
C THR A 160 -4.17 13.09 25.87
N VAL A 161 -2.96 12.64 25.55
CA VAL A 161 -2.70 11.72 24.43
C VAL A 161 -3.36 10.36 24.69
N SER A 162 -3.30 9.84 25.93
CA SER A 162 -3.97 8.61 26.34
C SER A 162 -5.48 8.68 26.13
N ALA A 163 -6.12 9.78 26.56
CA ALA A 163 -7.55 10.00 26.38
C ALA A 163 -7.93 10.05 24.90
N LYS A 164 -7.13 10.71 24.06
CA LYS A 164 -7.35 10.75 22.61
C LYS A 164 -7.28 9.35 22.00
N ILE A 165 -6.22 8.59 22.25
CA ILE A 165 -6.03 7.23 21.70
C ILE A 165 -7.14 6.29 22.15
N GLN A 166 -7.61 6.41 23.38
CA GLN A 166 -8.72 5.61 23.91
C GLN A 166 -10.02 5.81 23.12
N THR A 167 -10.23 6.97 22.51
CA THR A 167 -11.43 7.25 21.69
C THR A 167 -11.34 6.73 20.27
N LEU A 168 -10.17 6.32 19.80
CA LEU A 168 -9.95 5.93 18.41
C LEU A 168 -10.46 4.51 18.15
N PRO A 169 -11.23 4.27 17.08
CA PRO A 169 -11.65 2.94 16.66
C PRO A 169 -10.47 2.12 16.13
N LYS A 170 -10.54 0.78 16.22
CA LYS A 170 -9.58 -0.14 15.61
C LYS A 170 -9.75 -0.25 14.09
N ASN A 171 -8.74 -0.79 13.39
CA ASN A 171 -8.75 -1.13 11.97
C ASN A 171 -8.99 0.05 11.01
N MET A 172 -8.48 1.23 11.36
CA MET A 172 -8.46 2.39 10.46
C MET A 172 -7.10 2.52 9.78
N SER A 173 -7.04 3.26 8.66
CA SER A 173 -5.78 3.49 7.95
C SER A 173 -4.86 4.45 8.72
N ALA A 174 -3.55 4.38 8.43
CA ALA A 174 -2.57 5.29 9.04
C ALA A 174 -2.89 6.76 8.76
N GLU A 175 -3.36 7.09 7.53
CA GLU A 175 -3.77 8.46 7.18
C GLU A 175 -4.99 8.92 7.99
N TRP A 176 -5.91 8.02 8.30
CA TRP A 176 -7.05 8.34 9.14
C TRP A 176 -6.60 8.67 10.57
N TYR A 177 -5.73 7.81 11.16
CA TYR A 177 -5.17 8.10 12.50
C TYR A 177 -4.35 9.38 12.51
N PHE A 178 -3.53 9.60 11.49
CA PHE A 178 -2.75 10.84 11.35
C PHE A 178 -3.64 12.09 11.36
N ALA A 179 -4.78 12.05 10.66
CA ALA A 179 -5.75 13.15 10.68
C ALA A 179 -6.38 13.34 12.07
N GLN A 180 -6.68 12.25 12.80
CA GLN A 180 -7.25 12.34 14.14
C GLN A 180 -6.26 12.82 15.21
N LEU A 181 -4.98 12.51 15.05
CA LEU A 181 -3.94 12.92 15.97
C LEU A 181 -3.52 14.39 15.84
N GLN A 182 -3.99 15.10 14.79
CA GLN A 182 -3.72 16.55 14.65
C GLN A 182 -4.22 17.35 15.85
N ASP A 183 -5.27 16.89 16.53
CA ASP A 183 -5.83 17.56 17.73
C ASP A 183 -4.88 17.55 18.93
N VAL A 184 -3.98 16.56 19.01
CA VAL A 184 -3.00 16.36 20.08
C VAL A 184 -1.56 16.42 19.56
N LYS A 185 -1.38 17.08 18.41
CA LYS A 185 -0.07 17.17 17.74
C LYS A 185 0.99 17.83 18.61
N ASP A 186 0.63 18.95 19.26
CA ASP A 186 1.57 19.72 20.08
C ASP A 186 2.02 18.92 21.31
N GLU A 187 1.15 18.11 21.89
CA GLU A 187 1.45 17.21 23.00
C GLU A 187 2.42 16.10 22.60
N ILE A 188 2.27 15.56 21.37
CA ILE A 188 3.17 14.53 20.86
C ILE A 188 4.51 15.12 20.43
N MET A 189 4.51 16.28 19.76
CA MET A 189 5.73 16.88 19.19
C MET A 189 6.66 17.51 20.24
N ASN A 190 6.12 17.99 21.36
CA ASN A 190 6.91 18.68 22.40
C ASN A 190 7.57 17.73 23.41
N GLU A 191 7.55 16.43 23.20
CA GLU A 191 8.11 15.44 24.13
C GLU A 191 9.62 15.57 24.36
N GLY A 192 10.34 16.31 23.54
CA GLY A 192 11.81 16.42 23.58
C GLY A 192 12.37 17.84 23.79
N GLU A 193 11.58 18.85 24.16
CA GLU A 193 12.13 20.20 24.33
C GLU A 193 13.01 20.32 25.61
N PRO A 194 14.23 20.92 25.48
CA PRO A 194 15.19 21.07 26.59
C PRO A 194 14.77 22.09 27.66
N GLY A 195 13.52 22.35 27.85
CA GLY A 195 13.00 23.27 28.86
C GLY A 195 12.01 22.60 29.82
N ASP A 196 11.66 21.36 29.58
CA ASP A 196 10.65 20.61 30.33
C ASP A 196 11.23 19.67 31.39
N ALA A 197 12.57 19.61 31.48
CA ALA A 197 13.27 19.01 32.64
C ALA A 197 13.20 19.98 33.79
N GLY A 198 12.19 19.84 34.66
CA GLY A 198 12.32 20.33 36.04
C GLY A 198 13.60 19.76 36.66
N GLU A 199 14.23 20.45 37.60
CA GLU A 199 15.51 20.15 38.27
C GLU A 199 15.57 18.76 38.97
N GLY A 200 15.17 17.69 38.27
CA GLY A 200 15.30 16.29 38.69
C GLY A 200 15.75 15.49 37.46
N GLU A 201 16.82 14.70 37.61
CA GLU A 201 17.26 13.74 36.62
C GLU A 201 16.05 12.99 36.06
N GLY A 202 15.68 13.27 34.77
CA GLY A 202 14.46 12.82 34.16
C GLY A 202 14.46 11.32 33.84
N ASN A 203 14.15 10.50 34.83
CA ASN A 203 14.01 9.06 34.73
C ASN A 203 12.56 8.62 35.04
N GLY A 204 11.58 9.36 34.53
CA GLY A 204 10.16 8.99 34.57
C GLY A 204 9.69 8.42 33.22
N PRO A 205 8.59 7.63 33.21
CA PRO A 205 8.01 7.13 31.98
C PRO A 205 7.58 8.30 31.09
N GLY A 206 8.07 8.33 29.85
CA GLY A 206 7.63 9.26 28.82
C GLY A 206 6.27 8.88 28.23
N LEU A 207 5.81 9.59 27.19
CA LEU A 207 4.70 9.09 26.38
C LEU A 207 5.08 7.71 25.82
N PRO A 208 4.13 6.75 25.77
CA PRO A 208 4.37 5.52 25.03
C PRO A 208 4.74 5.88 23.58
N GLY A 209 5.99 5.64 23.23
CA GLY A 209 6.50 5.89 21.88
C GLY A 209 6.09 4.83 20.88
N PRO A 210 6.39 5.04 19.60
CA PRO A 210 6.35 4.00 18.58
C PRO A 210 7.11 2.76 19.05
N MET A 211 6.63 1.57 18.69
CA MET A 211 7.25 0.29 19.07
C MET A 211 8.63 0.09 18.42
N ASP A 212 8.94 0.85 17.40
CA ASP A 212 10.14 0.76 16.58
C ASP A 212 10.83 2.12 16.43
N ASP A 213 12.11 2.08 16.06
CA ASP A 213 12.90 3.27 15.75
C ASP A 213 12.85 3.55 14.26
N HIS A 214 12.10 4.56 13.89
CA HIS A 214 11.97 5.04 12.51
C HIS A 214 13.06 6.03 12.08
N GLY A 215 14.11 6.21 12.88
CA GLY A 215 15.25 7.06 12.55
C GLY A 215 15.93 6.61 11.25
N GLY A 216 16.23 7.56 10.36
CA GLY A 216 16.96 7.27 9.12
C GLY A 216 16.12 6.93 7.88
N TRP A 217 14.79 6.98 7.96
CA TRP A 217 13.94 6.79 6.77
C TRP A 217 14.08 7.92 5.74
N ASP A 218 14.66 9.06 6.11
CA ASP A 218 14.77 10.25 5.26
C ASP A 218 16.02 10.29 4.37
N ASP A 219 17.02 9.46 4.67
CA ASP A 219 18.36 9.51 4.03
C ASP A 219 18.47 8.68 2.74
N ILE A 220 17.34 8.28 2.13
CA ILE A 220 17.34 7.37 0.98
C ILE A 220 17.04 8.13 -0.31
N SER A 221 17.86 7.91 -1.35
CA SER A 221 17.63 8.45 -2.69
C SER A 221 16.36 7.87 -3.34
N ASP A 222 15.77 8.61 -4.28
CA ASP A 222 14.57 8.13 -4.99
C ASP A 222 14.85 6.84 -5.78
N GLU A 223 16.09 6.65 -6.27
CA GLU A 223 16.52 5.44 -6.98
C GLU A 223 16.58 4.23 -6.05
N GLU A 224 17.12 4.41 -4.84
CA GLU A 224 17.16 3.36 -3.82
C GLU A 224 15.76 3.00 -3.33
N ARG A 225 14.86 3.99 -3.16
CA ARG A 225 13.45 3.73 -2.81
C ARG A 225 12.77 2.82 -3.82
N GLU A 226 12.90 3.12 -5.12
CA GLU A 226 12.30 2.29 -6.16
C GLU A 226 12.89 0.87 -6.19
N LEU A 227 14.19 0.74 -5.93
CA LEU A 227 14.85 -0.57 -5.84
C LEU A 227 14.31 -1.39 -4.66
N VAL A 228 14.27 -0.79 -3.47
CA VAL A 228 13.77 -1.45 -2.26
C VAL A 228 12.28 -1.78 -2.37
N LYS A 229 11.48 -0.87 -2.93
CA LYS A 229 10.07 -1.14 -3.23
C LYS A 229 9.91 -2.36 -4.13
N GLY A 230 10.77 -2.51 -5.15
CA GLY A 230 10.80 -3.70 -5.99
C GLY A 230 11.11 -4.98 -5.21
N LYS A 231 12.05 -4.93 -4.26
CA LYS A 231 12.40 -6.06 -3.37
C LYS A 231 11.26 -6.41 -2.41
N VAL A 232 10.67 -5.42 -1.74
CA VAL A 232 9.50 -5.61 -0.85
C VAL A 232 8.35 -6.26 -1.61
N LYS A 233 8.03 -5.73 -2.80
CA LYS A 233 6.97 -6.29 -3.64
C LYS A 233 7.25 -7.74 -4.03
N LYS A 234 8.49 -8.07 -4.38
CA LYS A 234 8.88 -9.45 -4.69
C LYS A 234 8.75 -10.36 -3.47
N ALA A 235 9.24 -9.93 -2.30
CA ALA A 235 9.11 -10.69 -1.06
C ALA A 235 7.64 -10.95 -0.73
N LEU A 236 6.78 -9.94 -0.88
CA LEU A 236 5.33 -10.07 -0.70
C LEU A 236 4.70 -11.04 -1.73
N GLU A 237 5.08 -10.96 -3.01
CA GLU A 237 4.62 -11.89 -4.04
C GLU A 237 5.00 -13.35 -3.69
N ASP A 238 6.22 -13.56 -3.23
CA ASP A 238 6.72 -14.89 -2.88
C ASP A 238 6.05 -15.43 -1.62
N ALA A 239 5.85 -14.59 -0.60
CA ALA A 239 5.16 -14.95 0.66
C ALA A 239 3.68 -15.32 0.41
N VAL A 240 2.95 -14.51 -0.36
CA VAL A 240 1.54 -14.81 -0.71
C VAL A 240 1.43 -16.08 -1.53
N ARG A 241 2.31 -16.28 -2.52
CA ARG A 241 2.31 -17.48 -3.36
C ARG A 241 2.58 -18.75 -2.53
N GLU A 242 3.50 -18.65 -1.57
CA GLU A 242 3.81 -19.77 -0.68
C GLU A 242 2.66 -20.07 0.29
N ALA A 243 2.07 -19.02 0.87
CA ALA A 243 0.90 -19.14 1.75
C ALA A 243 -0.33 -19.73 1.02
N ASP A 244 -0.59 -19.31 -0.22
CA ASP A 244 -1.67 -19.87 -1.05
C ASP A 244 -1.41 -21.35 -1.40
N ARG A 245 -0.16 -21.68 -1.78
CA ARG A 245 0.22 -23.06 -2.12
C ARG A 245 0.09 -24.05 -0.95
N THR A 246 0.42 -23.59 0.26
CA THR A 246 0.41 -24.43 1.47
C THR A 246 -0.90 -24.33 2.25
N GLY A 247 -1.74 -23.34 1.98
CA GLY A 247 -2.90 -23.00 2.79
C GLY A 247 -2.56 -22.41 4.16
N GLN A 248 -1.27 -22.10 4.41
CA GLN A 248 -0.77 -21.66 5.71
C GLN A 248 -0.56 -20.14 5.76
N TRP A 249 -1.61 -19.44 6.10
CA TRP A 249 -1.61 -17.98 6.22
C TRP A 249 -1.33 -17.47 7.64
N GLY A 250 -1.17 -18.36 8.61
CA GLY A 250 -1.02 -17.97 10.02
C GLY A 250 -2.25 -17.20 10.52
N SER A 251 -2.03 -16.17 11.30
CA SER A 251 -3.08 -15.32 11.89
C SER A 251 -3.75 -14.34 10.92
N ILE A 252 -3.34 -14.30 9.64
CA ILE A 252 -3.91 -13.37 8.66
C ILE A 252 -5.35 -13.76 8.32
N GLY A 253 -6.29 -12.86 8.62
CA GLY A 253 -7.72 -13.04 8.33
C GLY A 253 -8.03 -13.01 6.82
N SER A 254 -9.20 -13.57 6.44
CA SER A 254 -9.61 -13.68 5.03
C SER A 254 -9.65 -12.36 4.27
N GLU A 255 -10.11 -11.28 4.91
CA GLU A 255 -10.17 -9.94 4.33
C GLU A 255 -8.76 -9.39 4.04
N ALA A 256 -7.84 -9.50 5.00
CA ALA A 256 -6.45 -9.09 4.82
C ALA A 256 -5.76 -9.90 3.71
N ARG A 257 -6.06 -11.21 3.57
CA ARG A 257 -5.55 -12.04 2.46
C ARG A 257 -6.00 -11.50 1.10
N GLY A 258 -7.26 -11.06 0.98
CA GLY A 258 -7.77 -10.40 -0.22
C GLY A 258 -6.96 -9.16 -0.57
N THR A 259 -6.79 -8.25 0.38
CA THR A 259 -6.01 -7.01 0.21
C THR A 259 -4.54 -7.29 -0.17
N LEU A 260 -3.90 -8.27 0.48
CA LEU A 260 -2.51 -8.64 0.15
C LEU A 260 -2.39 -9.21 -1.26
N ARG A 261 -3.36 -10.03 -1.70
CA ARG A 261 -3.40 -10.52 -3.09
C ARG A 261 -3.61 -9.38 -4.10
N GLU A 262 -4.44 -8.40 -3.78
CA GLU A 262 -4.60 -7.19 -4.61
C GLU A 262 -3.30 -6.40 -4.73
N MET A 263 -2.55 -6.23 -3.64
CA MET A 263 -1.28 -5.50 -3.64
C MET A 263 -0.21 -6.16 -4.54
N ILE A 264 -0.22 -7.49 -4.65
CA ILE A 264 0.72 -8.24 -5.51
C ILE A 264 0.18 -8.48 -6.91
N SER A 265 -1.13 -8.36 -7.14
CA SER A 265 -1.67 -8.49 -8.48
C SER A 265 -0.93 -7.51 -9.38
N LYS A 266 -0.28 -8.04 -10.42
CA LYS A 266 0.37 -7.17 -11.41
C LYS A 266 -0.74 -6.35 -12.04
N GLU A 267 -0.84 -5.10 -11.63
CA GLU A 267 -1.69 -4.14 -12.31
C GLU A 267 -1.42 -4.22 -13.81
N ILE A 268 -2.48 -4.22 -14.59
CA ILE A 268 -2.34 -4.12 -16.05
C ILE A 268 -1.52 -2.86 -16.31
N SER A 269 -0.36 -3.04 -16.96
CA SER A 269 0.45 -1.89 -17.35
C SER A 269 -0.26 -1.11 -18.47
N TRP A 270 -1.21 -0.28 -18.09
CA TRP A 270 -1.96 0.55 -19.04
C TRP A 270 -1.06 1.42 -19.90
N LYS A 271 0.13 1.81 -19.42
CA LYS A 271 1.15 2.47 -20.26
C LYS A 271 1.62 1.59 -21.40
N ALA A 272 1.84 0.29 -21.15
CA ALA A 272 2.25 -0.65 -22.17
C ALA A 272 1.09 -0.95 -23.14
N VAL A 273 -0.12 -1.10 -22.61
CA VAL A 273 -1.35 -1.27 -23.41
C VAL A 273 -1.57 -0.06 -24.31
N LEU A 274 -1.54 1.14 -23.77
CA LEU A 274 -1.72 2.39 -24.51
C LEU A 274 -0.64 2.58 -25.59
N LYS A 275 0.59 2.16 -25.34
CA LYS A 275 1.65 2.19 -26.39
C LYS A 275 1.26 1.36 -27.62
N GLN A 276 0.52 0.30 -27.46
CA GLN A 276 0.04 -0.52 -28.58
C GLN A 276 -0.99 0.24 -29.42
N PHE A 277 -1.83 1.08 -28.80
CA PHE A 277 -2.75 1.95 -29.53
C PHE A 277 -2.06 3.19 -30.09
N CYS A 278 -1.16 3.82 -29.33
CA CYS A 278 -0.50 5.07 -29.69
C CYS A 278 0.51 4.96 -30.84
N GLY A 279 0.86 3.77 -31.27
CA GLY A 279 1.78 3.56 -32.41
C GLY A 279 1.29 4.13 -33.74
N LEU A 280 0.02 4.52 -33.84
CA LEU A 280 -0.62 4.98 -35.08
C LEU A 280 -1.16 6.42 -35.01
N SER A 281 -1.43 6.97 -33.83
CA SER A 281 -1.96 8.33 -33.72
C SER A 281 -0.85 9.36 -33.76
N ARG A 282 -0.74 10.04 -34.89
CA ARG A 282 0.10 11.21 -35.06
C ARG A 282 -0.50 12.41 -34.33
N ARG A 283 0.05 12.74 -33.11
CA ARG A 283 0.35 14.12 -32.76
C ARG A 283 -0.75 15.17 -32.96
N ALA A 284 -1.71 15.18 -32.11
CA ALA A 284 -2.45 16.40 -31.84
C ALA A 284 -1.82 17.08 -30.60
N ASN A 285 -1.72 18.38 -30.69
CA ASN A 285 -1.45 19.38 -29.64
C ASN A 285 -0.10 19.33 -28.93
N ARG A 286 0.66 20.39 -29.15
CA ARG A 286 1.79 20.78 -28.33
C ARG A 286 1.25 21.53 -27.12
N GLU A 287 1.39 20.95 -25.93
CA GLU A 287 1.14 21.64 -24.68
C GLU A 287 2.40 22.33 -24.19
N SER A 288 2.27 23.57 -23.74
CA SER A 288 3.33 24.36 -23.14
C SER A 288 3.61 23.81 -21.73
N ASN A 289 4.88 23.53 -21.41
CA ASN A 289 5.28 23.06 -20.10
C ASN A 289 6.46 23.87 -19.56
N ILE A 290 6.23 24.61 -18.47
CA ILE A 290 7.23 25.44 -17.79
C ILE A 290 8.40 24.60 -17.24
N LYS A 291 8.18 23.33 -16.92
CA LYS A 291 9.22 22.43 -16.40
C LYS A 291 10.21 21.94 -17.48
N ARG A 292 9.99 22.22 -18.77
CA ARG A 292 10.89 21.87 -19.86
C ARG A 292 11.53 23.12 -20.47
N LEU A 293 12.85 23.08 -20.62
CA LEU A 293 13.58 24.13 -21.33
C LEU A 293 13.23 24.13 -22.83
N ASN A 294 12.89 25.29 -23.35
CA ASN A 294 12.78 25.49 -24.80
C ASN A 294 14.17 25.55 -25.39
N ARG A 295 14.57 24.56 -26.17
CA ARG A 295 15.92 24.49 -26.77
C ARG A 295 16.22 25.58 -27.76
N LYS A 296 15.21 26.25 -28.35
CA LYS A 296 15.37 27.30 -29.33
C LYS A 296 15.37 28.71 -28.70
N TYR A 297 14.63 28.89 -27.59
CA TYR A 297 14.49 30.15 -26.87
C TYR A 297 14.59 29.86 -25.37
N THR A 298 15.80 29.56 -24.91
CA THR A 298 16.08 29.25 -23.51
C THR A 298 15.80 30.44 -22.62
N GLY A 299 14.99 30.24 -21.58
CA GLY A 299 14.68 31.26 -20.57
C GLY A 299 13.57 32.24 -20.92
N ILE A 300 13.08 32.31 -22.19
CA ILE A 300 12.05 33.25 -22.62
C ILE A 300 10.70 32.55 -22.83
N HIS A 301 10.71 31.33 -23.37
CA HIS A 301 9.49 30.56 -23.61
C HIS A 301 9.54 29.20 -22.93
N PRO A 302 8.38 28.72 -22.40
CA PRO A 302 8.31 27.38 -21.86
C PRO A 302 8.58 26.33 -22.94
N GLY A 303 9.15 25.21 -22.57
CA GLY A 303 9.29 24.06 -23.45
C GLY A 303 7.94 23.46 -23.81
N THR A 304 7.88 22.73 -24.91
CA THR A 304 6.65 22.07 -25.34
C THR A 304 6.72 20.57 -25.07
N HIS A 305 5.65 20.01 -24.53
CA HIS A 305 5.41 18.57 -24.44
C HIS A 305 4.39 18.19 -25.52
N ARG A 306 4.63 17.07 -26.18
CA ARG A 306 3.62 16.45 -27.06
C ARG A 306 2.83 15.47 -26.22
N GLY A 307 1.60 15.81 -25.87
CA GLY A 307 0.66 14.87 -25.26
C GLY A 307 0.25 13.80 -26.28
N TYR A 308 0.18 12.56 -25.86
CA TYR A 308 -0.46 11.50 -26.67
C TYR A 308 -1.95 11.55 -26.33
N THR A 309 -2.76 12.08 -27.21
CA THR A 309 -4.21 11.92 -27.16
C THR A 309 -4.59 10.76 -28.07
N SER A 310 -4.68 9.56 -27.53
CA SER A 310 -5.37 8.45 -28.21
C SER A 310 -6.84 8.53 -27.85
N SER A 311 -7.70 8.49 -28.84
CA SER A 311 -9.14 8.34 -28.63
C SER A 311 -9.46 6.84 -28.65
N ILE A 312 -9.79 6.29 -27.48
CA ILE A 312 -10.06 4.86 -27.31
C ILE A 312 -11.53 4.66 -26.94
N ALA A 313 -12.20 3.72 -27.62
CA ALA A 313 -13.49 3.21 -27.16
C ALA A 313 -13.27 2.01 -26.23
N VAL A 314 -14.05 1.93 -25.17
CA VAL A 314 -14.06 0.80 -24.24
C VAL A 314 -15.47 0.23 -24.19
N TYR A 315 -15.59 -1.04 -24.45
CA TYR A 315 -16.85 -1.78 -24.44
C TYR A 315 -16.85 -2.71 -23.22
N ILE A 316 -17.86 -2.59 -22.36
CA ILE A 316 -18.04 -3.46 -21.19
C ILE A 316 -19.17 -4.45 -21.48
N ASP A 317 -18.85 -5.72 -21.36
CA ASP A 317 -19.80 -6.80 -21.44
C ASP A 317 -20.75 -6.77 -20.24
N GLN A 318 -22.04 -6.72 -20.52
CA GLN A 318 -23.13 -6.70 -19.55
C GLN A 318 -23.93 -7.99 -19.57
N SER A 319 -23.46 -9.02 -20.26
CA SER A 319 -24.11 -10.32 -20.36
C SER A 319 -24.31 -10.97 -18.98
N GLY A 320 -25.22 -11.94 -18.93
CA GLY A 320 -25.56 -12.63 -17.70
C GLY A 320 -24.42 -13.51 -17.14
N SER A 321 -23.43 -13.90 -17.96
CA SER A 321 -22.24 -14.67 -17.55
C SER A 321 -21.22 -13.81 -16.79
N VAL A 322 -21.17 -12.50 -17.07
CA VAL A 322 -20.31 -11.55 -16.34
C VAL A 322 -20.94 -11.23 -14.99
N GLY A 323 -20.33 -11.65 -13.90
CA GLY A 323 -20.80 -11.41 -12.53
C GLY A 323 -20.62 -9.96 -12.08
N ASP A 324 -21.29 -9.58 -11.00
CA ASP A 324 -21.12 -8.23 -10.43
C ASP A 324 -19.71 -8.02 -9.87
N SER A 325 -19.06 -9.09 -9.36
CA SER A 325 -17.66 -9.09 -8.95
C SER A 325 -16.70 -8.80 -10.13
N ASP A 326 -17.01 -9.33 -11.33
CA ASP A 326 -16.20 -9.09 -12.53
C ASP A 326 -16.35 -7.65 -13.01
N LEU A 327 -17.56 -7.11 -12.93
CA LEU A 327 -17.81 -5.69 -13.21
C LEU A 327 -17.03 -4.78 -12.25
N GLU A 328 -16.96 -5.09 -10.96
CA GLU A 328 -16.17 -4.34 -10.00
C GLU A 328 -14.66 -4.38 -10.32
N LEU A 329 -14.15 -5.55 -10.74
CA LEU A 329 -12.77 -5.68 -11.22
C LEU A 329 -12.52 -4.82 -12.45
N PHE A 330 -13.41 -4.85 -13.46
CA PHE A 330 -13.32 -3.98 -14.63
C PHE A 330 -13.29 -2.51 -14.24
N PHE A 331 -14.09 -2.12 -13.23
CA PHE A 331 -14.07 -0.75 -12.70
C PHE A 331 -12.72 -0.33 -12.15
N GLY A 332 -12.12 -1.16 -11.31
CA GLY A 332 -10.81 -0.91 -10.74
C GLY A 332 -9.80 -0.60 -11.84
N GLU A 333 -9.76 -1.45 -12.87
CA GLU A 333 -8.87 -1.31 -14.01
C GLU A 333 -9.19 -0.07 -14.86
N LEU A 334 -10.45 0.23 -15.09
CA LEU A 334 -10.85 1.42 -15.84
C LEU A 334 -10.54 2.72 -15.10
N LYS A 335 -10.62 2.75 -13.76
CA LYS A 335 -10.16 3.89 -12.97
C LYS A 335 -8.67 4.15 -13.16
N GLN A 336 -7.86 3.08 -13.22
CA GLN A 336 -6.43 3.21 -13.51
C GLN A 336 -6.17 3.68 -14.94
N LEU A 337 -6.90 3.17 -15.93
CA LEU A 337 -6.85 3.65 -17.30
C LEU A 337 -7.20 5.14 -17.38
N ALA A 338 -8.25 5.58 -16.68
CA ALA A 338 -8.70 6.98 -16.64
C ALA A 338 -7.64 7.94 -16.06
N ARG A 339 -6.73 7.45 -15.21
CA ARG A 339 -5.58 8.24 -14.72
C ARG A 339 -4.55 8.52 -15.80
N GLN A 340 -4.47 7.66 -16.83
CA GLN A 340 -3.46 7.72 -17.88
C GLN A 340 -3.98 8.41 -19.15
N THR A 341 -5.23 8.21 -19.50
CA THR A 341 -5.86 8.75 -20.71
C THR A 341 -7.35 8.91 -20.54
N LYS A 342 -7.95 9.75 -21.39
CA LYS A 342 -9.40 9.79 -21.52
C LYS A 342 -9.87 8.73 -22.54
N PHE A 343 -11.02 8.16 -22.31
CA PHE A 343 -11.65 7.19 -23.21
C PHE A 343 -13.18 7.31 -23.18
N THR A 344 -13.83 6.73 -24.17
CA THR A 344 -15.28 6.67 -24.24
C THR A 344 -15.75 5.26 -23.93
N LEU A 345 -16.64 5.12 -22.96
CA LEU A 345 -17.19 3.86 -22.47
C LEU A 345 -18.55 3.61 -23.10
N PHE A 346 -18.80 2.35 -23.49
CA PHE A 346 -20.07 1.82 -23.96
C PHE A 346 -20.37 0.51 -23.22
N ASN A 347 -21.62 0.30 -22.86
CA ASN A 347 -22.11 -0.99 -22.41
C ASN A 347 -22.60 -1.80 -23.63
N PHE A 348 -22.42 -3.09 -23.61
CA PHE A 348 -22.94 -3.98 -24.65
C PHE A 348 -23.37 -5.33 -24.07
N ASP A 349 -24.25 -6.00 -24.77
CA ASP A 349 -24.62 -7.40 -24.59
C ASP A 349 -24.72 -8.05 -25.97
N THR A 350 -25.92 -8.30 -26.52
CA THR A 350 -26.14 -8.67 -27.93
C THR A 350 -25.98 -7.48 -28.87
N GLU A 351 -26.12 -6.26 -28.38
CA GLU A 351 -26.03 -5.00 -29.09
C GLU A 351 -25.26 -3.96 -28.23
N VAL A 352 -24.70 -2.93 -28.88
CA VAL A 352 -24.10 -1.80 -28.15
C VAL A 352 -25.18 -0.82 -27.75
N ASP A 353 -25.21 -0.45 -26.48
CA ASP A 353 -26.09 0.58 -25.97
C ASP A 353 -25.50 1.98 -26.22
N GLU A 354 -25.91 2.63 -27.30
CA GLU A 354 -25.46 3.97 -27.67
C GLU A 354 -25.84 5.02 -26.60
N ASN A 355 -26.90 4.79 -25.81
CA ASN A 355 -27.31 5.70 -24.74
C ASN A 355 -26.40 5.56 -23.51
N SER A 356 -25.60 4.51 -23.43
CA SER A 356 -24.61 4.32 -22.37
C SER A 356 -23.30 5.07 -22.64
N GLU A 357 -23.16 5.76 -23.77
CA GLU A 357 -21.94 6.51 -24.12
C GLU A 357 -21.55 7.47 -23.00
N ARG A 358 -20.36 7.29 -22.42
CA ARG A 358 -19.82 8.12 -21.33
C ARG A 358 -18.34 8.37 -21.53
N GLU A 359 -17.92 9.62 -21.39
CA GLU A 359 -16.50 9.98 -21.40
C GLU A 359 -15.93 9.82 -19.98
N TRP A 360 -14.84 9.06 -19.89
CA TRP A 360 -14.07 8.84 -18.66
C TRP A 360 -12.71 9.51 -18.75
N HIS A 361 -12.33 10.19 -17.66
CA HIS A 361 -11.02 10.79 -17.48
C HIS A 361 -10.70 10.93 -15.99
N ARG A 362 -9.47 11.33 -15.64
CA ARG A 362 -8.96 11.40 -14.27
C ARG A 362 -9.90 12.05 -13.24
N ASN A 363 -10.65 13.06 -13.65
CA ASN A 363 -11.54 13.83 -12.76
C ASN A 363 -13.01 13.44 -12.89
N ARG A 364 -13.35 12.47 -13.74
CA ARG A 364 -14.73 12.04 -13.99
C ARG A 364 -14.75 10.55 -14.29
N THR A 365 -15.12 9.78 -13.28
CA THR A 365 -15.32 8.33 -13.34
C THR A 365 -16.73 8.01 -12.85
N PRO A 366 -17.77 8.17 -13.71
CA PRO A 366 -19.14 7.89 -13.31
C PRO A 366 -19.30 6.42 -12.94
N GLY A 367 -20.18 6.13 -11.97
CA GLY A 367 -20.45 4.76 -11.55
C GLY A 367 -20.93 3.89 -12.72
N LEU A 368 -20.62 2.58 -12.69
CA LEU A 368 -21.24 1.60 -13.59
C LEU A 368 -22.53 1.11 -12.96
N ASN A 369 -23.58 1.19 -13.73
CA ASN A 369 -24.79 0.46 -13.41
C ASN A 369 -24.96 -0.60 -14.50
N ARG A 370 -25.30 -1.81 -14.10
CA ARG A 370 -25.77 -2.82 -15.06
C ARG A 370 -27.03 -2.30 -15.70
N THR A 371 -27.01 -2.11 -17.02
CA THR A 371 -28.15 -1.59 -17.77
C THR A 371 -28.85 -2.69 -18.59
N ARG A 372 -28.15 -3.82 -18.80
CA ARG A 372 -28.61 -4.96 -19.60
C ARG A 372 -28.18 -6.27 -18.95
N CYS A 373 -28.82 -7.38 -19.32
CA CYS A 373 -28.50 -8.72 -18.86
C CYS A 373 -28.97 -9.74 -19.92
N GLY A 374 -28.40 -9.66 -21.11
CA GLY A 374 -28.69 -10.57 -22.23
C GLY A 374 -27.57 -11.59 -22.48
N GLY A 375 -27.55 -12.18 -23.66
CA GLY A 375 -26.42 -12.95 -24.16
C GLY A 375 -25.31 -12.05 -24.65
N THR A 376 -24.19 -12.63 -25.12
CA THR A 376 -23.00 -11.90 -25.57
C THR A 376 -22.83 -11.99 -27.10
N CYS A 377 -22.59 -10.86 -27.77
CA CYS A 377 -22.28 -10.80 -29.18
C CYS A 377 -21.11 -9.86 -29.48
N PHE A 378 -19.91 -10.41 -29.76
CA PHE A 378 -18.73 -9.60 -30.04
C PHE A 378 -18.72 -8.91 -31.40
N LYS A 379 -19.63 -9.29 -32.31
CA LYS A 379 -19.82 -8.57 -33.57
C LYS A 379 -20.35 -7.17 -33.34
N ALA A 380 -21.24 -7.00 -32.38
CA ALA A 380 -21.85 -5.68 -32.05
C ALA A 380 -20.81 -4.60 -31.75
N PRO A 381 -19.92 -4.75 -30.72
CA PRO A 381 -18.87 -3.76 -30.46
C PRO A 381 -17.88 -3.61 -31.61
N THR A 382 -17.58 -4.69 -32.37
CA THR A 382 -16.68 -4.63 -33.49
C THR A 382 -17.27 -3.81 -34.65
N GLU A 383 -18.53 -4.01 -35.00
CA GLU A 383 -19.22 -3.24 -36.03
C GLU A 383 -19.40 -1.77 -35.63
N HIS A 384 -19.78 -1.51 -34.38
CA HIS A 384 -19.88 -0.16 -33.86
C HIS A 384 -18.53 0.57 -33.91
N ALA A 385 -17.43 -0.06 -33.49
CA ALA A 385 -16.08 0.50 -33.60
C ALA A 385 -15.67 0.75 -35.05
N ASN A 386 -15.99 -0.16 -35.96
CA ASN A 386 -15.71 -0.03 -37.41
C ASN A 386 -16.50 1.14 -38.05
N LYS A 387 -17.73 1.38 -37.64
CA LYS A 387 -18.55 2.53 -38.11
C LYS A 387 -17.92 3.85 -37.56
N ASN A 388 -17.41 3.84 -36.35
CA ASN A 388 -16.83 5.00 -35.70
C ASN A 388 -15.29 5.11 -35.81
N LYS A 389 -14.67 4.48 -36.82
CA LYS A 389 -13.22 4.47 -37.04
C LYS A 389 -12.56 5.86 -37.16
N HIS A 390 -13.33 6.89 -37.43
CA HIS A 390 -12.88 8.28 -37.52
C HIS A 390 -12.82 8.96 -36.14
N ARG A 391 -13.53 8.41 -35.15
CA ARG A 391 -13.55 8.90 -33.75
C ARG A 391 -12.51 8.22 -32.89
N PHE A 392 -12.24 6.94 -33.16
CA PHE A 392 -11.41 6.09 -32.30
C PHE A 392 -10.19 5.56 -33.04
N ASP A 393 -9.02 5.58 -32.39
CA ASP A 393 -7.76 4.99 -32.86
C ASP A 393 -7.72 3.47 -32.63
N GLY A 394 -8.53 3.00 -31.68
CA GLY A 394 -8.70 1.60 -31.33
C GLY A 394 -9.75 1.40 -30.25
N TYR A 395 -9.98 0.17 -29.86
CA TYR A 395 -10.96 -0.16 -28.83
C TYR A 395 -10.56 -1.37 -27.98
N LEU A 396 -11.10 -1.41 -26.77
CA LEU A 396 -10.98 -2.50 -25.81
C LEU A 396 -12.34 -3.14 -25.58
N ILE A 397 -12.38 -4.46 -25.45
CA ILE A 397 -13.54 -5.22 -25.04
C ILE A 397 -13.20 -5.89 -23.71
N LEU A 398 -13.95 -5.58 -22.66
CA LEU A 398 -13.87 -6.17 -21.34
C LEU A 398 -14.97 -7.22 -21.22
N THR A 399 -14.62 -8.50 -21.03
CA THR A 399 -15.55 -9.63 -21.12
C THR A 399 -14.99 -10.87 -20.39
N ASP A 400 -15.80 -11.87 -20.16
CA ASP A 400 -15.41 -13.23 -19.76
C ASP A 400 -14.95 -14.10 -20.94
N GLY A 401 -15.17 -13.65 -22.19
CA GLY A 401 -14.74 -14.35 -23.41
C GLY A 401 -15.74 -15.34 -23.98
N GLU A 402 -16.91 -15.49 -23.39
CA GLU A 402 -17.93 -16.50 -23.73
C GLU A 402 -18.83 -16.06 -24.90
N ALA A 403 -18.24 -15.87 -26.07
CA ALA A 403 -19.02 -15.64 -27.30
C ALA A 403 -18.25 -16.04 -28.56
N SER A 404 -18.93 -16.04 -29.70
CA SER A 404 -18.37 -16.40 -30.99
C SER A 404 -17.49 -15.31 -31.61
N ASP A 405 -16.77 -15.68 -32.67
CA ASP A 405 -15.86 -14.81 -33.43
C ASP A 405 -16.46 -13.41 -33.68
N PRO A 406 -15.74 -12.35 -33.32
CA PRO A 406 -16.16 -10.95 -33.47
C PRO A 406 -16.14 -10.43 -34.90
N GLY A 407 -15.58 -11.19 -35.84
CA GLY A 407 -15.37 -10.75 -37.21
C GLY A 407 -14.19 -9.76 -37.40
N PRO A 408 -13.99 -9.28 -38.65
CA PRO A 408 -12.84 -8.45 -39.00
C PRO A 408 -12.97 -7.03 -38.41
N THR A 409 -11.84 -6.51 -37.88
CA THR A 409 -11.75 -5.14 -37.39
C THR A 409 -10.97 -4.25 -38.36
N ARG A 410 -11.36 -2.95 -38.43
CA ARG A 410 -10.70 -1.91 -39.25
C ARG A 410 -9.74 -1.04 -38.41
N ILE A 411 -9.87 -1.05 -37.10
CA ILE A 411 -9.02 -0.35 -36.14
C ILE A 411 -8.48 -1.37 -35.14
N LYS A 412 -7.47 -1.00 -34.35
CA LYS A 412 -6.87 -1.92 -33.38
C LYS A 412 -7.87 -2.37 -32.31
N ARG A 413 -7.92 -3.67 -32.08
CA ARG A 413 -8.77 -4.30 -31.06
C ARG A 413 -7.90 -4.93 -29.97
N GLY A 414 -8.33 -4.75 -28.73
CA GLY A 414 -7.75 -5.42 -27.56
C GLY A 414 -8.83 -6.06 -26.71
N TRP A 415 -8.47 -7.16 -26.08
CA TRP A 415 -9.31 -7.94 -25.19
C TRP A 415 -8.79 -7.82 -23.76
N VAL A 416 -9.69 -7.62 -22.81
CA VAL A 416 -9.40 -7.67 -21.38
C VAL A 416 -10.34 -8.71 -20.79
N LEU A 417 -9.78 -9.86 -20.42
CA LEU A 417 -10.55 -10.99 -19.93
C LEU A 417 -10.60 -11.02 -18.41
N CYS A 418 -11.75 -11.46 -17.89
CA CYS A 418 -11.91 -11.83 -16.50
C CYS A 418 -10.87 -12.87 -16.07
N PRO A 419 -10.56 -12.94 -14.77
CA PRO A 419 -9.63 -13.93 -14.27
C PRO A 419 -10.09 -15.37 -14.53
N GLY A 420 -9.16 -16.20 -15.00
CA GLY A 420 -9.42 -17.62 -15.25
C GLY A 420 -10.25 -17.94 -16.50
N THR A 421 -10.61 -16.91 -17.28
CA THR A 421 -11.40 -17.11 -18.51
C THR A 421 -10.55 -17.09 -19.79
N GLU A 422 -11.08 -17.61 -20.88
CA GLU A 422 -10.44 -17.66 -22.18
C GLU A 422 -11.43 -17.30 -23.29
N LEU A 423 -10.90 -16.86 -24.44
CA LEU A 423 -11.74 -16.62 -25.60
C LEU A 423 -12.25 -17.96 -26.16
N TYR A 424 -13.53 -18.04 -26.50
CA TYR A 424 -14.14 -19.23 -27.12
C TYR A 424 -13.89 -19.32 -28.65
N PHE A 425 -12.98 -18.50 -29.17
CA PHE A 425 -12.56 -18.47 -30.56
C PHE A 425 -11.06 -18.25 -30.68
N ASP A 426 -10.47 -18.59 -31.86
CA ASP A 426 -9.06 -18.35 -32.11
C ASP A 426 -8.76 -16.85 -32.17
N GLN A 427 -7.85 -16.40 -31.28
CA GLN A 427 -7.47 -14.99 -31.25
C GLN A 427 -6.89 -14.53 -32.59
N PRO A 428 -7.45 -13.49 -33.23
CA PRO A 428 -6.89 -12.94 -34.43
C PRO A 428 -5.48 -12.38 -34.22
N LYS A 429 -4.54 -12.65 -35.13
CA LYS A 429 -3.11 -12.29 -35.01
C LYS A 429 -2.85 -10.77 -34.75
N ARG A 430 -3.79 -9.91 -35.12
CA ARG A 430 -3.68 -8.46 -34.98
C ARG A 430 -4.24 -7.94 -33.64
N ASP A 431 -4.99 -8.76 -32.95
CA ASP A 431 -5.57 -8.42 -31.65
C ASP A 431 -4.55 -8.68 -30.55
N PHE A 432 -4.61 -7.89 -29.50
CA PHE A 432 -3.86 -8.20 -28.28
C PHE A 432 -4.81 -8.61 -27.17
N LEU A 433 -4.31 -9.48 -26.29
CA LEU A 433 -5.05 -10.09 -25.22
C LEU A 433 -4.39 -9.74 -23.89
N ILE A 434 -5.20 -9.31 -22.95
CA ILE A 434 -4.81 -9.08 -21.56
C ILE A 434 -5.71 -9.96 -20.71
N LYS A 435 -5.14 -10.83 -19.90
CA LYS A 435 -5.86 -11.59 -18.89
C LYS A 435 -5.72 -10.87 -17.57
N MET A 436 -6.83 -10.50 -16.97
CA MET A 436 -6.85 -10.00 -15.59
C MET A 436 -6.46 -11.15 -14.67
N LYS A 437 -5.70 -10.85 -13.63
CA LYS A 437 -5.42 -11.84 -12.60
C LYS A 437 -6.50 -11.72 -11.54
N GLY A 438 -7.27 -12.78 -11.36
CA GLY A 438 -8.22 -12.88 -10.28
C GLY A 438 -7.53 -13.14 -8.97
N THR A 439 -8.15 -12.71 -7.91
CA THR A 439 -8.08 -13.41 -6.66
C THR A 439 -8.60 -14.81 -6.93
N ALA A 440 -7.73 -15.83 -6.89
CA ALA A 440 -8.19 -17.21 -7.00
C ALA A 440 -9.32 -17.40 -5.97
N ALA A 441 -10.52 -17.66 -6.47
CA ALA A 441 -11.60 -18.09 -5.63
C ALA A 441 -11.11 -19.36 -4.92
N ALA A 442 -11.22 -19.36 -3.59
CA ALA A 442 -10.88 -20.48 -2.73
C ALA A 442 -11.80 -21.68 -2.98
#